data_a9e8f297dcafab45ab84f1bb457a469e
#
_entry.id   a9e8f297dcafab45ab84f1bb457a469e
#
_cell.length_a   1.000
_cell.length_b   1.000
_cell.length_c   1.000
_cell.angle_alpha   90.00
_cell.angle_beta   90.00
_cell.angle_gamma   90.00
#
_symmetry.space_group_name_H-M   'P 1'
#
loop_
_entity.id
_entity.type
_entity.pdbx_description
1 polymer ?
#
loop_
_entity_poly.entity_id
_entity_poly.type
_entity_poly.pdbx_seq_one_letter_code
_entity_poly.pdbx_strand_id
1 'polypeptide(L)'
;MAIRSDGRAARQWSSTEQTRAQFLDAARVVFAKRGFAEASVSEVVEHAESSVGSLYHHFGGKAELFTALWERYRDEQHTAAAAGVAAARAEGVTEPFALFEAGARAYMLAAWGNRDMVRLFYDGDSPPGFQKLLRQSGKKWVQDNFRLLGANDSPVNRVLVALLTSFMGDARREVASARSNKEARQMVETMMAVLARLRTVIEEDLMADAAR
;
A
#
# COMPACT_ATOMS: atom_id res chain seq x y z
N MET A 1 -7.33 -2.22 48.65
CA MET A 1 -7.39 -3.42 47.79
C MET A 1 -7.22 -2.97 46.35
N ALA A 2 -5.99 -3.03 45.84
CA ALA A 2 -5.57 -2.32 44.61
C ALA A 2 -5.44 -3.30 43.43
N ILE A 3 -6.12 -2.97 42.41
CA ILE A 3 -6.00 -3.15 40.94
C ILE A 3 -4.68 -3.83 40.50
N ARG A 4 -4.74 -5.15 40.21
CA ARG A 4 -3.72 -5.94 39.54
C ARG A 4 -4.21 -6.53 38.22
N SER A 5 -4.95 -5.74 37.40
CA SER A 5 -5.49 -6.24 36.13
C SER A 5 -4.77 -5.75 34.87
N ASP A 6 -4.01 -4.65 34.92
CA ASP A 6 -3.45 -4.01 33.72
C ASP A 6 -2.25 -4.75 33.08
N GLY A 7 -1.36 -5.32 33.86
CA GLY A 7 -0.16 -5.93 33.33
C GLY A 7 -0.35 -7.29 32.62
N ARG A 8 -1.47 -7.98 32.90
CA ARG A 8 -1.79 -9.27 32.26
C ARG A 8 -2.50 -9.06 30.92
N ALA A 9 -3.40 -8.10 30.85
CA ALA A 9 -4.06 -7.70 29.64
C ALA A 9 -3.05 -7.14 28.61
N ALA A 10 -2.20 -6.21 29.01
CA ALA A 10 -1.18 -5.64 28.13
C ALA A 10 -0.19 -6.71 27.58
N ARG A 11 0.24 -7.67 28.40
CA ARG A 11 1.10 -8.79 27.96
C ARG A 11 0.37 -9.76 27.04
N GLN A 12 -0.91 -10.01 27.26
CA GLN A 12 -1.73 -10.88 26.41
C GLN A 12 -2.02 -10.23 25.05
N TRP A 13 -2.23 -8.92 25.02
CA TRP A 13 -2.41 -8.16 23.78
C TRP A 13 -1.10 -8.16 22.95
N SER A 14 0.05 -7.94 23.57
CA SER A 14 1.34 -7.98 22.86
C SER A 14 1.65 -9.38 22.30
N SER A 15 1.32 -10.46 23.01
CA SER A 15 1.53 -11.83 22.53
C SER A 15 0.60 -12.18 21.36
N THR A 16 -0.65 -11.69 21.35
CA THR A 16 -1.61 -11.89 20.28
C THR A 16 -1.20 -11.16 19.00
N GLU A 17 -0.74 -9.91 19.13
CA GLU A 17 -0.23 -9.14 18.00
C GLU A 17 1.06 -9.76 17.43
N GLN A 18 1.95 -10.24 18.29
CA GLN A 18 3.17 -10.92 17.87
C GLN A 18 2.88 -12.22 17.12
N THR A 19 1.96 -13.05 17.61
CA THR A 19 1.52 -14.27 16.92
C THR A 19 0.87 -13.94 15.57
N ARG A 20 0.05 -12.89 15.53
CA ARG A 20 -0.57 -12.43 14.28
C ARG A 20 0.49 -11.96 13.26
N ALA A 21 1.50 -11.23 13.70
CA ALA A 21 2.62 -10.80 12.85
C ALA A 21 3.40 -12.00 12.30
N GLN A 22 3.72 -13.00 13.14
CA GLN A 22 4.40 -14.23 12.71
C GLN A 22 3.64 -14.96 11.60
N PHE A 23 2.32 -15.10 11.73
CA PHE A 23 1.50 -15.71 10.67
C PHE A 23 1.52 -14.88 9.36
N LEU A 24 1.48 -13.56 9.45
CA LEU A 24 1.55 -12.70 8.26
C LEU A 24 2.92 -12.77 7.57
N ASP A 25 4.01 -12.91 8.33
CA ASP A 25 5.35 -13.10 7.78
C ASP A 25 5.49 -14.47 7.11
N ALA A 26 4.99 -15.53 7.73
CA ALA A 26 4.92 -16.86 7.14
C ALA A 26 4.05 -16.89 5.88
N ALA A 27 2.87 -16.25 5.93
CA ALA A 27 1.96 -16.12 4.80
C ALA A 27 2.61 -15.39 3.61
N ARG A 28 3.38 -14.32 3.87
CA ARG A 28 4.15 -13.63 2.83
C ARG A 28 5.09 -14.58 2.09
N VAL A 29 5.86 -15.39 2.82
CA VAL A 29 6.79 -16.36 2.23
C VAL A 29 6.04 -17.40 1.38
N VAL A 30 5.00 -18.00 1.94
CA VAL A 30 4.26 -19.09 1.29
C VAL A 30 3.49 -18.58 0.07
N PHE A 31 2.71 -17.50 0.22
CA PHE A 31 1.93 -16.96 -0.89
C PHE A 31 2.80 -16.35 -2.01
N ALA A 32 3.90 -15.69 -1.68
CA ALA A 32 4.82 -15.16 -2.70
C ALA A 32 5.46 -16.27 -3.54
N LYS A 33 5.65 -17.46 -2.96
CA LYS A 33 6.26 -18.61 -3.64
C LYS A 33 5.25 -19.44 -4.44
N ARG A 34 4.04 -19.64 -3.90
CA ARG A 34 3.04 -20.58 -4.42
C ARG A 34 1.86 -19.90 -5.14
N GLY A 35 1.60 -18.61 -4.88
CA GLY A 35 0.32 -17.99 -5.19
C GLY A 35 -0.75 -18.37 -4.16
N PHE A 36 -1.95 -17.83 -4.33
CA PHE A 36 -3.06 -18.10 -3.41
C PHE A 36 -3.61 -19.53 -3.58
N ALA A 37 -3.84 -20.01 -4.81
CA ALA A 37 -4.48 -21.30 -5.06
C ALA A 37 -3.67 -22.46 -4.48
N GLU A 38 -2.38 -22.53 -4.81
CA GLU A 38 -1.48 -23.63 -4.47
C GLU A 38 -0.96 -23.59 -3.03
N ALA A 39 -1.00 -22.44 -2.37
CA ALA A 39 -0.59 -22.32 -0.98
C ALA A 39 -1.52 -23.09 -0.04
N SER A 40 -0.96 -23.77 0.95
CA SER A 40 -1.74 -24.49 1.98
C SER A 40 -1.62 -23.81 3.36
N VAL A 41 -2.66 -23.96 4.18
CA VAL A 41 -2.64 -23.54 5.58
C VAL A 41 -1.54 -24.29 6.35
N SER A 42 -1.29 -25.56 6.01
CA SER A 42 -0.27 -26.38 6.66
C SER A 42 1.12 -25.81 6.43
N GLU A 43 1.47 -25.37 5.20
CA GLU A 43 2.74 -24.72 4.91
C GLU A 43 2.91 -23.41 5.71
N VAL A 44 1.84 -22.62 5.83
CA VAL A 44 1.90 -21.37 6.60
C VAL A 44 2.14 -21.62 8.09
N VAL A 45 1.43 -22.58 8.70
CA VAL A 45 1.61 -22.87 10.12
C VAL A 45 2.97 -23.48 10.45
N GLU A 46 3.54 -24.27 9.52
CA GLU A 46 4.90 -24.78 9.61
C GLU A 46 5.91 -23.64 9.62
N HIS A 47 5.82 -22.70 8.68
CA HIS A 47 6.69 -21.51 8.63
C HIS A 47 6.51 -20.57 9.82
N ALA A 48 5.31 -20.51 10.39
CA ALA A 48 5.01 -19.69 11.57
C ALA A 48 5.36 -20.38 12.89
N GLU A 49 5.88 -21.62 12.85
CA GLU A 49 6.14 -22.45 14.04
C GLU A 49 4.93 -22.48 14.99
N SER A 50 3.72 -22.63 14.43
CA SER A 50 2.45 -22.51 15.14
C SER A 50 1.51 -23.68 14.83
N SER A 51 0.20 -23.55 15.10
CA SER A 51 -0.80 -24.58 14.86
C SER A 51 -1.93 -24.12 13.94
N VAL A 52 -2.55 -25.07 13.26
CA VAL A 52 -3.73 -24.85 12.42
C VAL A 52 -4.86 -24.19 13.22
N GLY A 53 -5.11 -24.67 14.45
CA GLY A 53 -6.12 -24.08 15.34
C GLY A 53 -5.83 -22.62 15.68
N SER A 54 -4.56 -22.26 15.92
CA SER A 54 -4.15 -20.87 16.16
C SER A 54 -4.40 -20.00 14.94
N LEU A 55 -4.07 -20.46 13.71
CA LEU A 55 -4.33 -19.72 12.49
C LEU A 55 -5.84 -19.44 12.31
N TYR A 56 -6.67 -20.44 12.44
CA TYR A 56 -8.12 -20.29 12.32
C TYR A 56 -8.69 -19.35 13.38
N HIS A 57 -8.16 -19.40 14.61
CA HIS A 57 -8.54 -18.48 15.68
C HIS A 57 -8.21 -17.02 15.34
N HIS A 58 -7.02 -16.75 14.75
CA HIS A 58 -6.58 -15.38 14.45
C HIS A 58 -7.13 -14.79 13.15
N PHE A 59 -7.43 -15.63 12.16
CA PHE A 59 -7.78 -15.16 10.81
C PHE A 59 -9.08 -15.73 10.27
N GLY A 60 -9.51 -16.91 10.70
CA GLY A 60 -10.69 -17.57 10.14
C GLY A 60 -10.38 -18.55 9.02
N GLY A 61 -9.32 -18.32 8.22
CA GLY A 61 -8.93 -19.23 7.14
C GLY A 61 -7.91 -18.62 6.18
N LYS A 62 -7.65 -19.35 5.08
CA LYS A 62 -6.65 -18.98 4.07
C LYS A 62 -7.00 -17.67 3.34
N ALA A 63 -8.28 -17.46 3.01
CA ALA A 63 -8.74 -16.26 2.31
C ALA A 63 -8.65 -15.01 3.20
N GLU A 64 -9.02 -15.13 4.45
CA GLU A 64 -8.94 -14.04 5.43
C GLU A 64 -7.49 -13.72 5.78
N LEU A 65 -6.62 -14.73 5.87
CA LEU A 65 -5.17 -14.53 6.03
C LEU A 65 -4.56 -13.79 4.84
N PHE A 66 -4.93 -14.17 3.61
CA PHE A 66 -4.49 -13.46 2.40
C PHE A 66 -4.96 -12.00 2.40
N THR A 67 -6.21 -11.76 2.78
CA THR A 67 -6.78 -10.42 2.91
C THR A 67 -6.04 -9.60 3.97
N ALA A 68 -5.75 -10.19 5.13
CA ALA A 68 -5.01 -9.52 6.20
C ALA A 68 -3.56 -9.20 5.79
N LEU A 69 -2.91 -10.08 5.01
CA LEU A 69 -1.59 -9.81 4.43
C LEU A 69 -1.62 -8.64 3.45
N TRP A 70 -2.66 -8.56 2.60
CA TRP A 70 -2.87 -7.43 1.71
C TRP A 70 -3.14 -6.13 2.46
N GLU A 71 -3.93 -6.16 3.54
CA GLU A 71 -4.20 -4.99 4.37
C GLU A 71 -2.90 -4.45 4.98
N ARG A 72 -2.04 -5.32 5.52
CA ARG A 72 -0.71 -4.94 6.02
C ARG A 72 0.14 -4.30 4.92
N TYR A 73 0.22 -4.92 3.76
CA TYR A 73 0.96 -4.37 2.62
C TYR A 73 0.41 -2.99 2.19
N ARG A 74 -0.91 -2.85 2.10
CA ARG A 74 -1.56 -1.58 1.78
C ARG A 74 -1.19 -0.48 2.79
N ASP A 75 -1.23 -0.80 4.07
CA ASP A 75 -0.93 0.14 5.15
C ASP A 75 0.56 0.55 5.14
N GLU A 76 1.47 -0.37 4.82
CA GLU A 76 2.89 -0.07 4.56
C GLU A 76 3.07 0.91 3.39
N GLN A 77 2.32 0.73 2.30
CA GLN A 77 2.36 1.64 1.16
C GLN A 77 1.82 3.04 1.50
N HIS A 78 0.71 3.12 2.25
CA HIS A 78 0.18 4.39 2.75
C HIS A 78 1.18 5.10 3.67
N THR A 79 1.81 4.35 4.57
CA THR A 79 2.82 4.86 5.49
C THR A 79 4.03 5.43 4.73
N ALA A 80 4.52 4.71 3.71
CA ALA A 80 5.63 5.18 2.89
C ALA A 80 5.30 6.48 2.15
N ALA A 81 4.12 6.56 1.52
CA ALA A 81 3.68 7.78 0.84
C ALA A 81 3.54 8.96 1.82
N ALA A 82 2.90 8.72 2.98
CA ALA A 82 2.72 9.73 4.02
C ALA A 82 4.07 10.22 4.59
N ALA A 83 5.04 9.32 4.76
CA ALA A 83 6.39 9.68 5.20
C ALA A 83 7.10 10.58 4.19
N GLY A 84 6.96 10.32 2.88
CA GLY A 84 7.48 11.17 1.83
C GLY A 84 6.89 12.59 1.87
N VAL A 85 5.57 12.70 2.03
CA VAL A 85 4.88 13.99 2.20
C VAL A 85 5.34 14.71 3.47
N ALA A 86 5.47 14.00 4.58
CA ALA A 86 5.90 14.57 5.86
C ALA A 86 7.34 15.10 5.80
N ALA A 87 8.25 14.36 5.14
CA ALA A 87 9.63 14.79 4.94
C ALA A 87 9.70 16.08 4.10
N ALA A 88 8.97 16.15 2.98
CA ALA A 88 8.92 17.35 2.15
C ALA A 88 8.35 18.56 2.92
N ARG A 89 7.31 18.37 3.74
CA ARG A 89 6.79 19.44 4.61
C ARG A 89 7.81 19.92 5.64
N ALA A 90 8.60 19.02 6.21
CA ALA A 90 9.67 19.39 7.15
C ALA A 90 10.78 20.20 6.48
N GLU A 91 11.00 20.03 5.17
CA GLU A 91 11.88 20.82 4.33
C GLU A 91 11.26 22.15 3.85
N GLY A 92 10.03 22.46 4.28
CA GLY A 92 9.34 23.72 3.94
C GLY A 92 8.51 23.67 2.66
N VAL A 93 8.33 22.50 2.04
CA VAL A 93 7.46 22.35 0.87
C VAL A 93 6.00 22.50 1.29
N THR A 94 5.29 23.45 0.70
CA THR A 94 3.87 23.74 0.98
C THR A 94 2.97 23.55 -0.24
N GLU A 95 3.56 23.52 -1.42
CA GLU A 95 2.85 23.44 -2.69
C GLU A 95 2.26 22.04 -2.87
N PRO A 96 0.93 21.92 -3.14
CA PRO A 96 0.21 20.63 -3.14
C PRO A 96 0.76 19.59 -4.11
N PHE A 97 1.12 20.01 -5.34
CA PHE A 97 1.63 19.07 -6.35
C PHE A 97 3.02 18.56 -5.99
N ALA A 98 3.91 19.43 -5.44
CA ALA A 98 5.21 19.00 -4.96
C ALA A 98 5.12 18.03 -3.77
N LEU A 99 4.15 18.21 -2.90
CA LEU A 99 3.83 17.23 -1.83
C LEU A 99 3.34 15.90 -2.41
N PHE A 100 2.49 15.94 -3.44
CA PHE A 100 2.07 14.75 -4.17
C PHE A 100 3.26 14.03 -4.81
N GLU A 101 4.16 14.75 -5.48
CA GLU A 101 5.40 14.19 -6.07
C GLU A 101 6.27 13.49 -5.02
N ALA A 102 6.45 14.11 -3.85
CA ALA A 102 7.23 13.52 -2.75
C ALA A 102 6.60 12.21 -2.23
N GLY A 103 5.28 12.20 -2.03
CA GLY A 103 4.54 11.00 -1.65
C GLY A 103 4.60 9.90 -2.71
N ALA A 104 4.44 10.29 -3.98
CA ALA A 104 4.50 9.42 -5.14
C ALA A 104 5.87 8.73 -5.27
N ARG A 105 6.95 9.47 -5.12
CA ARG A 105 8.33 8.95 -5.13
C ARG A 105 8.53 7.90 -4.04
N ALA A 106 8.15 8.22 -2.80
CA ALA A 106 8.30 7.32 -1.66
C ALA A 106 7.46 6.04 -1.84
N TYR A 107 6.23 6.15 -2.34
CA TYR A 107 5.35 5.04 -2.68
C TYR A 107 5.98 4.09 -3.73
N MET A 108 6.54 4.62 -4.81
CA MET A 108 7.18 3.82 -5.84
C MET A 108 8.45 3.13 -5.35
N LEU A 109 9.29 3.82 -4.54
CA LEU A 109 10.49 3.21 -3.95
C LEU A 109 10.13 2.07 -2.98
N ALA A 110 9.07 2.23 -2.19
CA ALA A 110 8.57 1.17 -1.31
C ALA A 110 8.07 -0.06 -2.09
N ALA A 111 7.55 0.13 -3.31
CA ALA A 111 7.11 -0.97 -4.16
C ALA A 111 8.26 -1.91 -4.55
N TRP A 112 9.46 -1.40 -4.78
CA TRP A 112 10.64 -2.23 -5.03
C TRP A 112 10.99 -3.12 -3.84
N GLY A 113 10.94 -2.60 -2.63
CA GLY A 113 11.14 -3.37 -1.39
C GLY A 113 10.08 -4.46 -1.16
N ASN A 114 8.88 -4.24 -1.68
CA ASN A 114 7.72 -5.14 -1.55
C ASN A 114 7.29 -5.74 -2.90
N ARG A 115 8.21 -5.93 -3.86
CA ARG A 115 7.91 -6.40 -5.21
C ARG A 115 7.26 -7.79 -5.27
N ASP A 116 7.55 -8.64 -4.31
CA ASP A 116 6.90 -9.93 -4.10
C ASP A 116 5.40 -9.76 -3.80
N MET A 117 5.04 -8.79 -2.98
CA MET A 117 3.65 -8.46 -2.65
C MET A 117 2.94 -7.76 -3.81
N VAL A 118 3.64 -6.90 -4.57
CA VAL A 118 3.06 -6.30 -5.78
C VAL A 118 2.67 -7.41 -6.76
N ARG A 119 3.56 -8.34 -7.06
CA ARG A 119 3.27 -9.48 -7.95
C ARG A 119 2.13 -10.35 -7.43
N LEU A 120 2.16 -10.69 -6.15
CA LEU A 120 1.13 -11.53 -5.53
C LEU A 120 -0.28 -10.93 -5.68
N PHE A 121 -0.44 -9.65 -5.35
CA PHE A 121 -1.76 -9.04 -5.24
C PHE A 121 -2.31 -8.47 -6.55
N TYR A 122 -1.46 -8.14 -7.51
CA TYR A 122 -1.88 -7.49 -8.76
C TYR A 122 -1.72 -8.36 -10.01
N ASP A 123 -0.81 -9.33 -9.99
CA ASP A 123 -0.54 -10.21 -11.12
C ASP A 123 -0.88 -11.68 -10.82
N GLY A 124 -1.05 -12.03 -9.54
CA GLY A 124 -1.35 -13.38 -9.08
C GLY A 124 -2.84 -13.71 -8.98
N ASP A 125 -3.09 -14.96 -8.67
CA ASP A 125 -4.42 -15.44 -8.30
C ASP A 125 -4.82 -14.98 -6.90
N SER A 126 -6.13 -14.93 -6.62
CA SER A 126 -6.64 -14.33 -5.39
C SER A 126 -7.98 -14.96 -4.96
N PRO A 127 -8.36 -14.87 -3.67
CA PRO A 127 -9.63 -15.39 -3.21
C PRO A 127 -10.82 -14.66 -3.83
N PRO A 128 -12.01 -15.31 -3.89
CA PRO A 128 -13.24 -14.68 -4.34
C PRO A 128 -13.52 -13.37 -3.60
N GLY A 129 -13.90 -12.33 -4.33
CA GLY A 129 -14.21 -11.01 -3.77
C GLY A 129 -13.02 -10.08 -3.59
N PHE A 130 -11.78 -10.55 -3.67
CA PHE A 130 -10.58 -9.74 -3.48
C PHE A 130 -10.46 -8.57 -4.47
N GLN A 131 -10.88 -8.77 -5.73
CA GLN A 131 -10.92 -7.70 -6.73
C GLN A 131 -11.83 -6.53 -6.34
N LYS A 132 -12.88 -6.78 -5.54
CA LYS A 132 -13.72 -5.72 -4.99
C LYS A 132 -12.95 -4.88 -3.95
N LEU A 133 -12.15 -5.54 -3.09
CA LEU A 133 -11.29 -4.87 -2.11
C LEU A 133 -10.23 -3.99 -2.80
N LEU A 134 -9.59 -4.49 -3.85
CA LEU A 134 -8.63 -3.70 -4.65
C LEU A 134 -9.28 -2.44 -5.22
N ARG A 135 -10.48 -2.56 -5.82
CA ARG A 135 -11.21 -1.40 -6.35
C ARG A 135 -11.61 -0.40 -5.27
N GLN A 136 -12.01 -0.87 -4.09
CA GLN A 136 -12.33 0.00 -2.95
C GLN A 136 -11.10 0.75 -2.45
N SER A 137 -9.96 0.07 -2.35
CA SER A 137 -8.68 0.69 -2.00
C SER A 137 -8.26 1.75 -3.03
N GLY A 138 -8.40 1.46 -4.33
CA GLY A 138 -8.13 2.44 -5.39
C GLY A 138 -8.97 3.71 -5.25
N LYS A 139 -10.28 3.58 -4.94
CA LYS A 139 -11.15 4.74 -4.70
C LYS A 139 -10.67 5.56 -3.50
N LYS A 140 -10.20 4.91 -2.43
CA LYS A 140 -9.66 5.61 -1.26
C LYS A 140 -8.40 6.40 -1.63
N TRP A 141 -7.48 5.82 -2.39
CA TRP A 141 -6.29 6.52 -2.90
C TRP A 141 -6.65 7.77 -3.71
N VAL A 142 -7.65 7.68 -4.59
CA VAL A 142 -8.17 8.84 -5.32
C VAL A 142 -8.66 9.92 -4.36
N GLN A 143 -9.46 9.57 -3.34
CA GLN A 143 -9.97 10.52 -2.36
C GLN A 143 -8.85 11.19 -1.54
N ASP A 144 -7.83 10.42 -1.14
CA ASP A 144 -6.70 10.95 -0.38
C ASP A 144 -5.84 11.90 -1.24
N ASN A 145 -5.66 11.59 -2.53
CA ASN A 145 -4.99 12.46 -3.49
C ASN A 145 -5.80 13.74 -3.79
N PHE A 146 -7.14 13.67 -3.85
CA PHE A 146 -8.00 14.86 -3.93
C PHE A 146 -7.71 15.85 -2.79
N ARG A 147 -7.65 15.35 -1.55
CA ARG A 147 -7.38 16.19 -0.38
C ARG A 147 -5.97 16.77 -0.42
N LEU A 148 -4.98 15.95 -0.81
CA LEU A 148 -3.58 16.38 -0.86
C LEU A 148 -3.35 17.48 -1.91
N LEU A 149 -3.99 17.34 -3.08
CA LEU A 149 -3.90 18.28 -4.19
C LEU A 149 -4.79 19.53 -4.00
N GLY A 150 -5.67 19.55 -2.98
CA GLY A 150 -6.61 20.63 -2.79
C GLY A 150 -7.65 20.78 -3.91
N ALA A 151 -7.88 19.69 -4.66
CA ALA A 151 -8.80 19.68 -5.80
C ALA A 151 -10.27 19.81 -5.35
N ASN A 152 -11.07 20.59 -6.09
CA ASN A 152 -12.52 20.61 -5.94
C ASN A 152 -13.18 19.45 -6.68
N ASP A 153 -14.47 19.17 -6.40
CA ASP A 153 -15.21 18.04 -6.99
C ASP A 153 -15.78 18.36 -8.40
N SER A 154 -15.00 19.04 -9.25
CA SER A 154 -15.39 19.27 -10.63
C SER A 154 -15.20 18.01 -11.50
N PRO A 155 -15.90 17.88 -12.65
CA PRO A 155 -15.69 16.78 -13.59
C PRO A 155 -14.24 16.67 -14.08
N VAL A 156 -13.58 17.81 -14.33
CA VAL A 156 -12.19 17.87 -14.80
C VAL A 156 -11.24 17.36 -13.72
N ASN A 157 -11.35 17.87 -12.50
CA ASN A 157 -10.51 17.45 -11.38
C ASN A 157 -10.70 15.98 -11.01
N ARG A 158 -11.94 15.44 -11.10
CA ARG A 158 -12.17 14.00 -10.92
C ARG A 158 -11.37 13.17 -11.92
N VAL A 159 -11.35 13.56 -13.19
CA VAL A 159 -10.59 12.86 -14.23
C VAL A 159 -9.08 13.01 -13.98
N LEU A 160 -8.59 14.21 -13.73
CA LEU A 160 -7.15 14.46 -13.51
C LEU A 160 -6.60 13.68 -12.31
N VAL A 161 -7.27 13.75 -11.17
CA VAL A 161 -6.81 13.04 -9.96
C VAL A 161 -6.92 11.52 -10.14
N ALA A 162 -7.94 11.03 -10.82
CA ALA A 162 -8.07 9.61 -11.14
C ALA A 162 -6.94 9.15 -12.08
N LEU A 163 -6.60 9.92 -13.11
CA LEU A 163 -5.49 9.62 -14.02
C LEU A 163 -4.15 9.61 -13.30
N LEU A 164 -3.86 10.63 -12.47
CA LEU A 164 -2.64 10.67 -11.65
C LEU A 164 -2.53 9.45 -10.73
N THR A 165 -3.63 9.09 -10.08
CA THR A 165 -3.67 7.94 -9.17
C THR A 165 -3.46 6.62 -9.92
N SER A 166 -4.06 6.47 -11.10
CA SER A 166 -3.88 5.30 -11.96
C SER A 166 -2.46 5.20 -12.49
N PHE A 167 -1.88 6.32 -12.95
CA PHE A 167 -0.48 6.40 -13.37
C PHE A 167 0.46 5.90 -12.27
N MET A 168 0.23 6.33 -11.02
CA MET A 168 1.03 5.87 -9.89
C MET A 168 0.87 4.36 -9.61
N GLY A 169 -0.34 3.83 -9.78
CA GLY A 169 -0.62 2.40 -9.65
C GLY A 169 0.13 1.55 -10.69
N ASP A 170 0.17 2.02 -11.95
CA ASP A 170 0.88 1.34 -13.04
C ASP A 170 2.39 1.49 -12.89
N ALA A 171 2.88 2.71 -12.61
CA ALA A 171 4.29 2.98 -12.35
C ALA A 171 4.84 2.09 -11.23
N ARG A 172 4.10 1.85 -10.17
CA ARG A 172 4.48 0.92 -9.09
C ARG A 172 4.72 -0.50 -9.61
N ARG A 173 3.83 -1.02 -10.49
CA ARG A 173 3.98 -2.37 -11.06
C ARG A 173 5.25 -2.47 -11.89
N GLU A 174 5.51 -1.46 -12.72
CA GLU A 174 6.72 -1.39 -13.52
C GLU A 174 7.98 -1.35 -12.64
N VAL A 175 8.02 -0.49 -11.61
CA VAL A 175 9.14 -0.42 -10.66
C VAL A 175 9.33 -1.77 -9.94
N ALA A 176 8.26 -2.45 -9.56
CA ALA A 176 8.34 -3.77 -8.93
C ALA A 176 8.86 -4.87 -9.89
N SER A 177 8.78 -4.68 -11.20
CA SER A 177 9.31 -5.60 -12.22
C SER A 177 10.81 -5.47 -12.45
N ALA A 178 11.46 -4.39 -11.98
CA ALA A 178 12.87 -4.10 -12.17
C ALA A 178 13.77 -5.29 -11.73
N ARG A 179 14.91 -5.44 -12.39
CA ARG A 179 15.87 -6.53 -12.12
C ARG A 179 16.87 -6.21 -11.02
N SER A 180 17.00 -4.92 -10.69
CA SER A 180 17.94 -4.44 -9.69
C SER A 180 17.44 -3.15 -9.02
N ASN A 181 17.97 -2.85 -7.83
CA ASN A 181 17.68 -1.58 -7.13
C ASN A 181 18.09 -0.36 -7.97
N LYS A 182 19.20 -0.47 -8.73
CA LYS A 182 19.66 0.62 -9.62
C LYS A 182 18.62 0.89 -10.71
N GLU A 183 18.12 -0.16 -11.36
CA GLU A 183 17.09 -0.07 -12.39
C GLU A 183 15.78 0.49 -11.83
N ALA A 184 15.32 -0.03 -10.67
CA ALA A 184 14.13 0.47 -10.00
C ALA A 184 14.21 1.97 -9.70
N ARG A 185 15.34 2.45 -9.16
CA ARG A 185 15.57 3.88 -8.92
C ARG A 185 15.56 4.68 -10.22
N GLN A 186 16.19 4.20 -11.28
CA GLN A 186 16.17 4.85 -12.58
C GLN A 186 14.76 4.96 -13.16
N MET A 187 13.96 3.92 -13.02
CA MET A 187 12.55 3.93 -13.42
C MET A 187 11.77 4.98 -12.63
N VAL A 188 11.94 5.04 -11.29
CA VAL A 188 11.31 6.07 -10.45
C VAL A 188 11.70 7.48 -10.93
N GLU A 189 13.00 7.76 -11.17
CA GLU A 189 13.42 9.07 -11.66
C GLU A 189 12.79 9.42 -13.02
N THR A 190 12.69 8.45 -13.93
CA THR A 190 12.01 8.63 -15.22
C THR A 190 10.53 8.96 -15.03
N MET A 191 9.84 8.23 -14.16
CA MET A 191 8.42 8.48 -13.86
C MET A 191 8.21 9.86 -13.21
N MET A 192 9.09 10.26 -12.29
CA MET A 192 9.06 11.59 -11.67
C MET A 192 9.32 12.71 -12.69
N ALA A 193 10.24 12.49 -13.65
CA ALA A 193 10.48 13.46 -14.73
C ALA A 193 9.25 13.62 -15.66
N VAL A 194 8.52 12.56 -15.92
CA VAL A 194 7.25 12.62 -16.67
C VAL A 194 6.22 13.42 -15.87
N LEU A 195 6.07 13.12 -14.58
CA LEU A 195 5.13 13.79 -13.69
C LEU A 195 5.39 15.29 -13.60
N ALA A 196 6.68 15.68 -13.45
CA ALA A 196 7.11 17.08 -13.43
C ALA A 196 6.78 17.84 -14.73
N ARG A 197 6.82 17.17 -15.90
CA ARG A 197 6.41 17.78 -17.18
C ARG A 197 4.90 18.00 -17.28
N LEU A 198 4.11 17.14 -16.64
CA LEU A 198 2.66 17.27 -16.61
C LEU A 198 2.18 18.31 -15.59
N ARG A 199 3.06 18.72 -14.66
CA ARG A 199 2.75 19.61 -13.56
C ARG A 199 2.03 20.88 -14.01
N THR A 200 2.64 21.63 -14.95
CA THR A 200 2.09 22.92 -15.41
C THR A 200 0.67 22.78 -15.95
N VAL A 201 0.43 21.76 -16.80
CA VAL A 201 -0.89 21.50 -17.38
C VAL A 201 -1.91 21.16 -16.28
N ILE A 202 -1.52 20.33 -15.31
CA ILE A 202 -2.42 19.89 -14.23
C ILE A 202 -2.71 21.04 -13.26
N GLU A 203 -1.71 21.84 -12.89
CA GLU A 203 -1.89 22.99 -12.02
C GLU A 203 -2.77 24.06 -12.66
N GLU A 204 -2.58 24.36 -13.95
CA GLU A 204 -3.43 25.30 -14.69
C GLU A 204 -4.90 24.85 -14.68
N ASP A 205 -5.19 23.58 -14.93
CA ASP A 205 -6.53 23.03 -14.92
C ASP A 205 -7.16 22.98 -13.51
N LEU A 206 -6.37 22.59 -12.48
CA LEU A 206 -6.82 22.60 -11.08
C LEU A 206 -7.13 24.01 -10.58
N MET A 207 -6.34 25.04 -11.00
CA MET A 207 -6.51 26.43 -10.60
C MET A 207 -7.62 27.13 -11.40
N ALA A 208 -7.74 26.84 -12.68
CA ALA A 208 -8.81 27.44 -13.52
C ALA A 208 -10.21 27.07 -13.03
N ASP A 209 -10.35 25.91 -12.42
CA ASP A 209 -11.61 25.41 -11.90
C ASP A 209 -11.91 25.90 -10.45
N ALA A 210 -10.88 26.31 -9.72
CA ALA A 210 -11.04 26.94 -8.40
C ALA A 210 -11.49 28.40 -8.47
N ALA A 211 -11.36 29.04 -9.65
CA ALA A 211 -11.75 30.43 -9.90
C ALA A 211 -13.17 30.60 -10.48
N ARG A 212 -13.90 29.50 -10.72
CA ARG A 212 -15.30 29.48 -11.21
C ARG A 212 -16.27 29.15 -10.10
#